data_68f0157be3236041a3d76a9789bd2921
#
_entry.id   68f0157be3236041a3d76a9789bd2921
#
_cell.length_a   1.000
_cell.length_b   1.000
_cell.length_c   1.000
_cell.angle_alpha   90.00
_cell.angle_beta   90.00
_cell.angle_gamma   90.00
#
_symmetry.space_group_name_H-M   'P 1'
#
loop_
_entity.id
_entity.type
_entity.pdbx_description
1 polymer ?
#
loop_
_entity_poly.entity_id
_entity_poly.type
_entity_poly.pdbx_seq_one_letter_code
_entity_poly.pdbx_strand_id
1 'polypeptide(L)'
;MGERSGVGLVELAVLEALDARRAWHNRRPVSCLKLLLALEDGIGLAPGYTYQVLIDIALPWKLQVPLIEGQGNFGSRGNDPPASAYYTEARLSPAGEVALAAERGDIAPVPIGLINGNTHRQGTRPPFRPAAIIEAIRQVMRRPKLTASQIAAIVGPPDFITGCTVTGDLDALTAGRRTELGLQARVIVTDAAHVSARVAKEAISGHTAPWFVRDQNRPVIIIDKLPPYVSTDDTMFSISNRSDERAWQSRHPELAAQSGLPIGEIMDLTGREDYWFVCVPASGTSPEVLRERLLSVYGVTIYVSVGLPRPLATMIRTWVRTHQHEDLQASLAALEQAIAPAGRTARR
;
A
#
# COMPACT_ATOMS: atom_id res chain seq x y z
N MET A 1 -26.24 -1.79 10.23
CA MET A 1 -26.11 -1.43 8.83
C MET A 1 -25.01 -2.31 8.23
N GLY A 2 -25.32 -3.11 7.22
CA GLY A 2 -24.34 -3.95 6.56
C GLY A 2 -23.40 -3.05 5.74
N GLU A 3 -22.11 -3.20 5.92
CA GLU A 3 -21.10 -2.54 5.09
C GLU A 3 -21.30 -3.00 3.63
N ARG A 4 -21.84 -2.15 2.78
CA ARG A 4 -22.13 -2.49 1.37
C ARG A 4 -20.86 -2.47 0.51
N SER A 5 -19.96 -1.52 0.74
CA SER A 5 -18.63 -1.49 0.11
C SER A 5 -17.51 -1.74 1.11
N GLY A 6 -17.77 -1.59 2.41
CA GLY A 6 -16.79 -1.63 3.47
C GLY A 6 -15.90 -0.39 3.53
N VAL A 7 -16.34 0.70 2.93
CA VAL A 7 -15.72 2.04 3.03
C VAL A 7 -16.04 2.63 4.40
N GLY A 8 -15.08 3.32 5.02
CA GLY A 8 -15.25 3.94 6.33
C GLY A 8 -16.18 5.16 6.28
N LEU A 9 -16.75 5.53 7.44
CA LEU A 9 -17.73 6.63 7.52
C LEU A 9 -17.17 7.98 7.04
N VAL A 10 -15.92 8.30 7.39
CA VAL A 10 -15.30 9.57 6.96
C VAL A 10 -14.93 9.52 5.47
N GLU A 11 -14.47 8.39 4.99
CA GLU A 11 -14.23 8.15 3.56
C GLU A 11 -15.53 8.33 2.77
N LEU A 12 -16.63 7.71 3.24
CA LEU A 12 -17.93 7.85 2.61
C LEU A 12 -18.40 9.31 2.58
N ALA A 13 -18.25 10.05 3.69
CA ALA A 13 -18.61 11.46 3.74
C ALA A 13 -17.81 12.29 2.71
N VAL A 14 -16.53 11.98 2.51
CA VAL A 14 -15.70 12.62 1.46
C VAL A 14 -16.24 12.30 0.08
N LEU A 15 -16.57 11.02 -0.20
CA LEU A 15 -17.12 10.61 -1.51
C LEU A 15 -18.47 11.29 -1.79
N GLU A 16 -19.36 11.34 -0.81
CA GLU A 16 -20.67 12.01 -0.90
C GLU A 16 -20.52 13.51 -1.15
N ALA A 17 -19.57 14.16 -0.46
CA ALA A 17 -19.32 15.58 -0.64
C ALA A 17 -18.72 15.92 -2.01
N LEU A 18 -17.94 15.03 -2.61
CA LEU A 18 -17.45 15.14 -3.99
C LEU A 18 -18.60 14.96 -4.99
N ASP A 19 -19.45 13.96 -4.78
CA ASP A 19 -20.60 13.71 -5.64
C ASP A 19 -21.61 14.85 -5.64
N ALA A 20 -21.93 15.40 -4.47
CA ALA A 20 -22.81 16.58 -4.33
C ALA A 20 -22.29 17.79 -5.12
N ARG A 21 -20.99 17.85 -5.38
CA ARG A 21 -20.33 18.89 -6.21
C ARG A 21 -20.13 18.48 -7.66
N ARG A 22 -20.65 17.30 -8.04
CA ARG A 22 -20.49 16.69 -9.37
C ARG A 22 -19.02 16.55 -9.79
N ALA A 23 -18.12 16.34 -8.82
CA ALA A 23 -16.70 16.10 -9.04
C ALA A 23 -16.48 14.62 -9.38
N TRP A 24 -17.03 14.16 -10.49
CA TRP A 24 -16.93 12.80 -11.01
C TRP A 24 -15.63 12.59 -11.80
N HIS A 25 -15.24 11.34 -12.01
CA HIS A 25 -13.97 10.98 -12.68
C HIS A 25 -13.78 11.67 -14.06
N ASN A 26 -14.86 11.95 -14.78
CA ASN A 26 -14.85 12.59 -16.09
C ASN A 26 -15.12 14.12 -16.02
N ARG A 27 -15.13 14.72 -14.83
CA ARG A 27 -15.39 16.14 -14.60
C ARG A 27 -14.16 16.82 -13.99
N ARG A 28 -14.24 18.13 -13.87
CA ARG A 28 -13.19 18.92 -13.21
C ARG A 28 -13.13 18.60 -11.73
N PRO A 29 -11.93 18.46 -11.17
CA PRO A 29 -11.78 18.31 -9.73
C PRO A 29 -12.21 19.60 -9.00
N VAL A 30 -12.46 19.48 -7.70
CA VAL A 30 -12.85 20.57 -6.82
C VAL A 30 -11.77 20.82 -5.76
N SER A 31 -11.66 22.06 -5.29
CA SER A 31 -10.71 22.44 -4.25
C SER A 31 -10.91 21.60 -2.98
N CYS A 32 -9.83 20.98 -2.50
CA CYS A 32 -9.86 20.23 -1.25
C CYS A 32 -10.23 21.11 -0.07
N LEU A 33 -9.72 22.35 0.01
CA LEU A 33 -10.09 23.28 1.08
C LEU A 33 -11.60 23.52 1.15
N LYS A 34 -12.25 23.82 0.00
CA LYS A 34 -13.70 24.04 -0.05
C LYS A 34 -14.50 22.78 0.35
N LEU A 35 -13.98 21.60 0.03
CA LEU A 35 -14.59 20.35 0.42
C LEU A 35 -14.53 20.16 1.95
N LEU A 36 -13.34 20.39 2.54
CA LEU A 36 -13.10 20.23 3.97
C LEU A 36 -13.96 21.20 4.80
N LEU A 37 -14.02 22.47 4.42
CA LEU A 37 -14.85 23.46 5.11
C LEU A 37 -16.33 23.08 5.08
N ALA A 38 -16.81 22.56 3.97
CA ALA A 38 -18.21 22.13 3.90
C ALA A 38 -18.50 20.85 4.71
N LEU A 39 -17.53 19.96 4.88
CA LEU A 39 -17.67 18.79 5.77
C LEU A 39 -17.61 19.20 7.24
N GLU A 40 -16.80 20.19 7.59
CA GLU A 40 -16.77 20.77 8.92
C GLU A 40 -18.11 21.44 9.27
N ASP A 41 -18.59 22.32 8.41
CA ASP A 41 -19.86 23.06 8.61
C ASP A 41 -21.08 22.13 8.59
N GLY A 42 -21.08 21.09 7.73
CA GLY A 42 -22.22 20.23 7.54
C GLY A 42 -22.36 19.12 8.60
N ILE A 43 -21.28 18.48 8.97
CA ILE A 43 -21.28 17.29 9.83
C ILE A 43 -20.20 17.33 10.93
N GLY A 44 -19.50 18.44 11.11
CA GLY A 44 -18.54 18.65 12.19
C GLY A 44 -17.24 17.84 12.08
N LEU A 45 -16.84 17.45 10.86
CA LEU A 45 -15.58 16.74 10.65
C LEU A 45 -14.39 17.70 10.68
N ALA A 46 -13.45 17.46 11.59
CA ALA A 46 -12.25 18.28 11.73
C ALA A 46 -11.42 18.30 10.43
N PRO A 47 -11.13 19.47 9.82
CA PRO A 47 -10.50 19.58 8.51
C PRO A 47 -9.15 18.84 8.42
N GLY A 48 -8.30 18.94 9.43
CA GLY A 48 -6.98 18.30 9.42
C GLY A 48 -7.06 16.77 9.35
N TYR A 49 -7.95 16.15 10.11
CA TYR A 49 -8.17 14.71 10.07
C TYR A 49 -8.82 14.29 8.74
N THR A 50 -9.83 15.02 8.29
CA THR A 50 -10.53 14.74 7.04
C THR A 50 -9.63 14.86 5.83
N TYR A 51 -8.70 15.85 5.85
CA TYR A 51 -7.71 16.00 4.79
C TYR A 51 -6.75 14.81 4.73
N GLN A 52 -6.30 14.31 5.89
CA GLN A 52 -5.47 13.11 5.92
C GLN A 52 -6.19 11.90 5.33
N VAL A 53 -7.46 11.69 5.69
CA VAL A 53 -8.29 10.62 5.10
C VAL A 53 -8.43 10.79 3.58
N LEU A 54 -8.70 12.00 3.12
CA LEU A 54 -8.81 12.33 1.69
C LEU A 54 -7.51 12.00 0.95
N ILE A 55 -6.35 12.36 1.51
CA ILE A 55 -5.05 12.02 0.95
C ILE A 55 -4.90 10.50 0.87
N ASP A 56 -5.15 9.79 1.97
CA ASP A 56 -4.94 8.36 2.04
C ASP A 56 -5.77 7.57 1.03
N ILE A 57 -7.03 8.00 0.75
CA ILE A 57 -7.88 7.33 -0.24
C ILE A 57 -7.59 7.73 -1.69
N ALA A 58 -6.68 8.69 -1.91
CA ALA A 58 -6.20 9.10 -3.22
C ALA A 58 -4.91 8.39 -3.65
N LEU A 59 -4.12 7.87 -2.70
CA LEU A 59 -2.75 7.45 -2.97
C LEU A 59 -2.66 6.04 -3.57
N PRO A 60 -2.20 5.89 -4.83
CA PRO A 60 -2.10 4.60 -5.51
C PRO A 60 -0.99 3.69 -4.96
N TRP A 61 -0.17 4.18 -4.03
CA TRP A 61 0.84 3.39 -3.33
C TRP A 61 0.43 3.01 -1.90
N LYS A 62 -0.75 3.45 -1.45
CA LYS A 62 -1.37 3.04 -0.19
C LYS A 62 -2.54 2.08 -0.39
N LEU A 63 -3.32 2.25 -1.45
CA LEU A 63 -4.52 1.47 -1.74
C LEU A 63 -4.38 0.62 -2.99
N GLN A 64 -4.91 -0.59 -2.96
CA GLN A 64 -5.11 -1.42 -4.14
C GLN A 64 -6.07 -0.74 -5.15
N VAL A 65 -7.07 -0.05 -4.61
CA VAL A 65 -8.09 0.65 -5.39
C VAL A 65 -8.32 2.04 -4.80
N PRO A 66 -7.64 3.10 -5.30
CA PRO A 66 -7.91 4.46 -4.89
C PRO A 66 -9.34 4.89 -5.19
N LEU A 67 -9.98 5.58 -4.26
CA LEU A 67 -11.38 6.00 -4.36
C LEU A 67 -11.55 7.40 -4.93
N ILE A 68 -10.49 8.19 -4.91
CA ILE A 68 -10.46 9.53 -5.48
C ILE A 68 -9.20 9.72 -6.34
N GLU A 69 -9.25 10.70 -7.22
CA GLU A 69 -8.12 11.19 -7.98
C GLU A 69 -7.74 12.57 -7.48
N GLY A 70 -6.49 12.72 -7.04
CA GLY A 70 -5.93 13.98 -6.58
C GLY A 70 -5.26 14.74 -7.72
N GLN A 71 -5.37 16.08 -7.70
CA GLN A 71 -4.61 16.99 -8.54
C GLN A 71 -3.80 17.95 -7.66
N GLY A 72 -2.52 18.11 -7.95
CA GLY A 72 -1.55 18.80 -7.12
C GLY A 72 -0.62 17.84 -6.39
N ASN A 73 0.09 18.33 -5.38
CA ASN A 73 1.00 17.50 -4.58
C ASN A 73 0.25 16.82 -3.43
N PHE A 74 0.03 15.52 -3.54
CA PHE A 74 -0.55 14.65 -2.51
C PHE A 74 0.52 13.89 -1.70
N GLY A 75 1.78 14.31 -1.79
CA GLY A 75 2.91 13.62 -1.18
C GLY A 75 3.62 12.70 -2.16
N SER A 76 4.69 12.07 -1.70
CA SER A 76 5.45 11.08 -2.48
C SER A 76 5.72 9.81 -1.67
N ARG A 77 6.18 8.78 -2.37
CA ARG A 77 6.70 7.55 -1.72
C ARG A 77 7.98 7.82 -0.93
N GLY A 78 8.73 8.85 -1.32
CA GLY A 78 9.96 9.31 -0.66
C GLY A 78 9.71 10.16 0.58
N ASN A 79 8.48 10.13 1.13
CA ASN A 79 8.08 10.82 2.35
C ASN A 79 7.95 12.35 2.23
N ASP A 80 7.89 12.91 1.01
CA ASP A 80 7.52 14.32 0.88
C ASP A 80 6.09 14.52 1.40
N PRO A 81 5.85 15.53 2.23
CA PRO A 81 4.53 15.81 2.75
C PRO A 81 3.60 16.31 1.63
N PRO A 82 2.29 16.07 1.75
CA PRO A 82 1.33 16.67 0.84
C PRO A 82 1.31 18.20 1.00
N ALA A 83 0.99 18.90 -0.09
CA ALA A 83 0.73 20.33 -0.03
C ALA A 83 -0.52 20.60 0.82
N SER A 84 -0.66 21.85 1.28
CA SER A 84 -1.89 22.30 1.94
C SER A 84 -3.11 22.09 1.04
N ALA A 85 -4.26 21.80 1.65
CA ALA A 85 -5.55 21.64 0.96
C ALA A 85 -5.93 22.85 0.08
N TYR A 86 -5.33 24.00 0.32
CA TYR A 86 -5.49 25.19 -0.50
C TYR A 86 -4.94 25.02 -1.93
N TYR A 87 -3.88 24.20 -2.08
CA TYR A 87 -3.18 23.99 -3.36
C TYR A 87 -3.53 22.66 -4.03
N THR A 88 -4.49 21.93 -3.48
CA THR A 88 -4.87 20.62 -4.00
C THR A 88 -6.34 20.57 -4.38
N GLU A 89 -6.63 19.73 -5.36
CA GLU A 89 -7.99 19.46 -5.84
C GLU A 89 -8.23 17.97 -5.89
N ALA A 90 -9.49 17.55 -5.80
CA ALA A 90 -9.86 16.15 -5.84
C ALA A 90 -11.17 15.93 -6.62
N ARG A 91 -11.31 14.72 -7.15
CA ARG A 91 -12.55 14.22 -7.74
C ARG A 91 -12.71 12.72 -7.43
N LEU A 92 -13.90 12.19 -7.60
CA LEU A 92 -14.12 10.75 -7.53
C LEU A 92 -13.29 10.02 -8.59
N SER A 93 -12.71 8.89 -8.22
CA SER A 93 -12.22 7.92 -9.19
C SER A 93 -13.39 7.10 -9.74
N PRO A 94 -13.23 6.36 -10.85
CA PRO A 94 -14.25 5.40 -11.29
C PRO A 94 -14.65 4.41 -10.20
N ALA A 95 -13.68 3.93 -9.41
CA ALA A 95 -13.93 3.02 -8.29
C ALA A 95 -14.65 3.70 -7.12
N GLY A 96 -14.38 4.98 -6.88
CA GLY A 96 -15.11 5.78 -5.90
C GLY A 96 -16.58 5.95 -6.25
N GLU A 97 -16.90 6.15 -7.53
CA GLU A 97 -18.29 6.21 -8.01
C GLU A 97 -19.01 4.86 -7.83
N VAL A 98 -18.34 3.74 -8.15
CA VAL A 98 -18.87 2.39 -7.94
C VAL A 98 -19.09 2.12 -6.44
N ALA A 99 -18.14 2.51 -5.58
CA ALA A 99 -18.29 2.38 -4.13
C ALA A 99 -19.49 3.14 -3.59
N LEU A 100 -19.65 4.38 -4.04
CA LEU A 100 -20.76 5.26 -3.62
C LEU A 100 -22.11 4.73 -4.08
N ALA A 101 -22.21 4.27 -5.33
CA ALA A 101 -23.42 3.63 -5.86
C ALA A 101 -23.79 2.38 -5.05
N ALA A 102 -22.82 1.57 -4.66
CA ALA A 102 -23.06 0.40 -3.81
C ALA A 102 -23.54 0.80 -2.39
N GLU A 103 -22.96 1.83 -1.78
CA GLU A 103 -23.39 2.31 -0.44
C GLU A 103 -24.83 2.85 -0.47
N ARG A 104 -25.23 3.54 -1.53
CA ARG A 104 -26.60 4.06 -1.73
C ARG A 104 -27.60 2.96 -2.04
N GLY A 105 -27.15 1.81 -2.51
CA GLY A 105 -27.98 0.70 -2.94
C GLY A 105 -28.46 0.78 -4.38
N ASP A 106 -27.83 1.65 -5.18
CA ASP A 106 -28.11 1.76 -6.62
C ASP A 106 -27.61 0.53 -7.38
N ILE A 107 -26.57 -0.12 -6.83
CA ILE A 107 -26.04 -1.40 -7.31
C ILE A 107 -25.85 -2.38 -6.13
N ALA A 108 -25.64 -3.65 -6.43
CA ALA A 108 -25.28 -4.63 -5.41
C ALA A 108 -23.91 -4.28 -4.78
N PRO A 109 -23.66 -4.68 -3.52
CA PRO A 109 -22.42 -4.38 -2.83
C PRO A 109 -21.15 -4.81 -3.57
N VAL A 110 -20.07 -4.05 -3.38
CA VAL A 110 -18.73 -4.33 -3.91
C VAL A 110 -17.70 -4.51 -2.80
N PRO A 111 -16.72 -5.41 -2.93
CA PRO A 111 -15.83 -5.81 -1.85
C PRO A 111 -14.64 -4.85 -1.63
N ILE A 112 -14.80 -3.54 -1.81
CA ILE A 112 -13.71 -2.56 -1.74
C ILE A 112 -13.03 -2.58 -0.39
N GLY A 113 -13.77 -2.65 0.70
CA GLY A 113 -13.19 -2.69 2.04
C GLY A 113 -12.41 -3.98 2.33
N LEU A 114 -12.67 -5.08 1.63
CA LEU A 114 -11.85 -6.28 1.70
C LEU A 114 -10.62 -6.18 0.80
N ILE A 115 -10.76 -5.54 -0.35
CA ILE A 115 -9.66 -5.30 -1.30
C ILE A 115 -8.64 -4.33 -0.71
N ASN A 116 -9.08 -3.17 -0.25
CA ASN A 116 -8.20 -2.13 0.29
C ASN A 116 -7.71 -2.40 1.71
N GLY A 117 -8.43 -3.21 2.47
CA GLY A 117 -8.17 -3.38 3.89
C GLY A 117 -8.52 -2.10 4.67
N ASN A 118 -7.89 -1.92 5.83
CA ASN A 118 -7.94 -0.68 6.60
C ASN A 118 -6.56 -0.04 6.63
N THR A 119 -6.35 0.95 5.79
CA THR A 119 -5.05 1.59 5.59
C THR A 119 -4.75 2.71 6.57
N HIS A 120 -5.77 3.20 7.30
CA HIS A 120 -5.60 4.33 8.24
C HIS A 120 -5.06 3.92 9.60
N ARG A 121 -5.08 2.62 9.92
CA ARG A 121 -4.60 2.11 11.21
C ARG A 121 -3.80 0.84 10.99
N GLN A 122 -2.58 0.82 11.51
CA GLN A 122 -1.86 -0.43 11.68
C GLN A 122 -2.78 -1.46 12.33
N GLY A 123 -2.93 -2.62 11.70
CA GLY A 123 -3.32 -3.79 12.43
C GLY A 123 -4.79 -4.16 12.49
N THR A 124 -5.67 -3.72 11.59
CA THR A 124 -7.05 -4.21 11.65
C THR A 124 -7.43 -5.14 10.51
N ARG A 125 -7.35 -4.71 9.29
CA ARG A 125 -7.75 -5.54 8.14
C ARG A 125 -6.69 -5.44 7.04
N PRO A 126 -6.04 -6.55 6.64
CA PRO A 126 -5.08 -6.51 5.56
C PRO A 126 -5.78 -6.38 4.21
N PRO A 127 -5.12 -5.79 3.20
CA PRO A 127 -5.62 -5.74 1.83
C PRO A 127 -5.46 -7.09 1.12
N PHE A 128 -6.30 -7.33 0.10
CA PHE A 128 -6.21 -8.49 -0.76
C PHE A 128 -6.23 -8.07 -2.23
N ARG A 129 -5.69 -8.93 -3.09
CA ARG A 129 -5.65 -8.68 -4.54
C ARG A 129 -7.06 -8.55 -5.12
N PRO A 130 -7.39 -7.45 -5.82
CA PRO A 130 -8.73 -7.23 -6.36
C PRO A 130 -9.25 -8.40 -7.22
N ALA A 131 -8.45 -8.85 -8.19
CA ALA A 131 -8.82 -9.94 -9.08
C ALA A 131 -9.08 -11.26 -8.31
N ALA A 132 -8.32 -11.54 -7.25
CA ALA A 132 -8.50 -12.75 -6.46
C ALA A 132 -9.79 -12.73 -5.63
N ILE A 133 -10.14 -11.60 -5.05
CA ILE A 133 -11.41 -11.43 -4.33
C ILE A 133 -12.60 -11.57 -5.29
N ILE A 134 -12.55 -10.90 -6.43
CA ILE A 134 -13.63 -10.97 -7.45
C ILE A 134 -13.77 -12.41 -7.96
N GLU A 135 -12.66 -13.09 -8.26
CA GLU A 135 -12.70 -14.49 -8.71
C GLU A 135 -13.25 -15.42 -7.61
N ALA A 136 -12.85 -15.23 -6.34
CA ALA A 136 -13.41 -16.03 -5.25
C ALA A 136 -14.92 -15.88 -5.12
N ILE A 137 -15.45 -14.67 -5.25
CA ILE A 137 -16.90 -14.41 -5.26
C ILE A 137 -17.56 -15.14 -6.44
N ARG A 138 -17.04 -15.01 -7.65
CA ARG A 138 -17.55 -15.70 -8.86
C ARG A 138 -17.50 -17.22 -8.73
N GLN A 139 -16.43 -17.77 -8.16
CA GLN A 139 -16.31 -19.21 -7.95
C GLN A 139 -17.33 -19.72 -6.92
N VAL A 140 -17.60 -18.98 -5.85
CA VAL A 140 -18.66 -19.34 -4.88
C VAL A 140 -20.04 -19.25 -5.51
N MET A 141 -20.29 -18.27 -6.39
CA MET A 141 -21.56 -18.21 -7.15
C MET A 141 -21.78 -19.46 -8.03
N ARG A 142 -20.73 -19.89 -8.74
CA ARG A 142 -20.79 -21.08 -9.62
C ARG A 142 -20.79 -22.39 -8.85
N ARG A 143 -20.07 -22.44 -7.71
CA ARG A 143 -19.82 -23.64 -6.90
C ARG A 143 -20.01 -23.33 -5.40
N PRO A 144 -21.28 -23.26 -4.93
CA PRO A 144 -21.58 -22.87 -3.53
C PRO A 144 -21.00 -23.79 -2.45
N LYS A 145 -20.59 -25.01 -2.84
CA LYS A 145 -20.03 -26.04 -1.94
C LYS A 145 -18.50 -25.95 -1.78
N LEU A 146 -17.81 -24.95 -2.38
CA LEU A 146 -16.37 -24.77 -2.14
C LEU A 146 -16.06 -24.73 -0.64
N THR A 147 -15.02 -25.43 -0.22
CA THR A 147 -14.56 -25.43 1.19
C THR A 147 -13.94 -24.09 1.56
N ALA A 148 -13.77 -23.84 2.87
CA ALA A 148 -13.09 -22.62 3.34
C ALA A 148 -11.64 -22.57 2.83
N SER A 149 -10.93 -23.71 2.84
CA SER A 149 -9.54 -23.80 2.34
C SER A 149 -9.46 -23.53 0.84
N GLN A 150 -10.43 -24.01 0.04
CA GLN A 150 -10.47 -23.72 -1.40
C GLN A 150 -10.70 -22.23 -1.67
N ILE A 151 -11.59 -21.58 -0.92
CA ILE A 151 -11.82 -20.15 -1.03
C ILE A 151 -10.55 -19.38 -0.62
N ALA A 152 -9.92 -19.74 0.48
CA ALA A 152 -8.66 -19.14 0.94
C ALA A 152 -7.54 -19.30 -0.11
N ALA A 153 -7.44 -20.46 -0.75
CA ALA A 153 -6.46 -20.72 -1.81
C ALA A 153 -6.70 -19.84 -3.07
N ILE A 154 -7.95 -19.56 -3.42
CA ILE A 154 -8.28 -18.65 -4.54
C ILE A 154 -7.89 -17.21 -4.20
N VAL A 155 -8.19 -16.75 -2.99
CA VAL A 155 -7.88 -15.39 -2.55
C VAL A 155 -6.37 -15.18 -2.39
N GLY A 156 -5.67 -16.20 -1.88
CA GLY A 156 -4.25 -16.12 -1.57
C GLY A 156 -3.92 -15.29 -0.33
N PRO A 157 -2.64 -15.00 -0.10
CA PRO A 157 -2.19 -14.18 1.02
C PRO A 157 -2.63 -12.72 0.86
N PRO A 158 -2.62 -11.94 1.96
CA PRO A 158 -2.71 -10.48 1.88
C PRO A 158 -1.73 -9.90 0.87
N ASP A 159 -2.18 -8.92 0.09
CA ASP A 159 -1.41 -8.31 -0.98
C ASP A 159 -1.29 -6.81 -0.72
N PHE A 160 -0.16 -6.39 -0.19
CA PHE A 160 0.12 -4.98 0.03
C PHE A 160 0.66 -4.35 -1.26
N ILE A 161 0.14 -3.18 -1.63
CA ILE A 161 0.48 -2.49 -2.89
C ILE A 161 1.98 -2.19 -3.04
N THR A 162 2.73 -2.17 -1.94
CA THR A 162 4.19 -2.02 -1.96
C THR A 162 4.90 -3.24 -2.53
N GLY A 163 4.24 -4.40 -2.57
CA GLY A 163 4.80 -5.67 -3.06
C GLY A 163 5.79 -6.31 -2.08
N CYS A 164 5.72 -5.96 -0.79
CA CYS A 164 6.50 -6.63 0.27
C CYS A 164 6.11 -8.11 0.41
N THR A 165 7.03 -8.92 0.91
CA THR A 165 6.75 -10.33 1.24
C THR A 165 5.96 -10.40 2.53
N VAL A 166 4.92 -11.25 2.55
CA VAL A 166 4.06 -11.47 3.72
C VAL A 166 4.33 -12.85 4.28
N THR A 167 4.57 -12.91 5.58
CA THR A 167 4.77 -14.17 6.35
C THR A 167 3.86 -14.18 7.57
N GLY A 168 3.59 -15.36 8.13
CA GLY A 168 2.76 -15.50 9.32
C GLY A 168 1.69 -16.58 9.18
N ASP A 169 0.81 -16.70 10.18
CA ASP A 169 -0.27 -17.70 10.20
C ASP A 169 -1.47 -17.22 9.36
N LEU A 170 -1.43 -17.52 8.05
CA LEU A 170 -2.50 -17.19 7.11
C LEU A 170 -3.78 -18.00 7.34
N ASP A 171 -3.66 -19.18 7.92
CA ASP A 171 -4.83 -20.02 8.27
C ASP A 171 -5.58 -19.40 9.44
N ALA A 172 -4.88 -18.89 10.44
CA ALA A 172 -5.50 -18.12 11.51
C ALA A 172 -6.23 -16.89 10.97
N LEU A 173 -5.58 -16.13 10.09
CA LEU A 173 -6.18 -14.95 9.47
C LEU A 173 -7.47 -15.27 8.71
N THR A 174 -7.40 -16.26 7.81
CA THR A 174 -8.56 -16.63 6.97
C THR A 174 -9.68 -17.27 7.78
N ALA A 175 -9.35 -17.88 8.93
CA ALA A 175 -10.33 -18.35 9.92
C ALA A 175 -10.95 -17.21 10.77
N GLY A 176 -10.58 -15.95 10.53
CA GLY A 176 -11.10 -14.79 11.26
C GLY A 176 -10.46 -14.59 12.63
N ARG A 177 -9.34 -15.23 12.91
CA ARG A 177 -8.56 -15.03 14.14
C ARG A 177 -7.56 -13.90 13.95
N ARG A 178 -7.32 -13.14 15.02
CA ARG A 178 -6.26 -12.14 15.01
C ARG A 178 -4.90 -12.84 14.99
N THR A 179 -4.00 -12.37 14.13
CA THR A 179 -2.65 -12.91 13.99
C THR A 179 -1.65 -11.81 13.73
N GLU A 180 -0.39 -12.12 13.91
CA GLU A 180 0.72 -11.24 13.53
C GLU A 180 1.26 -11.65 12.16
N LEU A 181 1.43 -10.69 11.27
CA LEU A 181 2.09 -10.86 9.98
C LEU A 181 3.45 -10.15 9.99
N GLY A 182 4.47 -10.84 9.50
CA GLY A 182 5.74 -10.25 9.13
C GLY A 182 5.64 -9.69 7.71
N LEU A 183 5.93 -8.40 7.57
CA LEU A 183 6.00 -7.69 6.28
C LEU A 183 7.46 -7.36 6.00
N GLN A 184 8.00 -7.89 4.91
CA GLN A 184 9.42 -7.84 4.63
C GLN A 184 9.69 -7.23 3.26
N ALA A 185 10.58 -6.24 3.22
CA ALA A 185 11.12 -5.67 1.98
C ALA A 185 11.80 -6.74 1.13
N ARG A 186 11.87 -6.50 -0.16
CA ARG A 186 12.72 -7.32 -1.04
C ARG A 186 14.17 -6.85 -0.91
N VAL A 187 15.06 -7.76 -0.53
CA VAL A 187 16.49 -7.51 -0.35
C VAL A 187 17.28 -8.38 -1.33
N ILE A 188 17.90 -7.77 -2.32
CA ILE A 188 18.53 -8.43 -3.46
C ILE A 188 20.04 -8.20 -3.41
N VAL A 189 20.83 -9.28 -3.47
CA VAL A 189 22.25 -9.20 -3.74
C VAL A 189 22.47 -9.14 -5.25
N THR A 190 23.22 -8.15 -5.71
CA THR A 190 23.53 -7.92 -7.13
C THR A 190 24.88 -7.19 -7.26
N ASP A 191 25.15 -6.61 -8.41
CA ASP A 191 26.35 -5.85 -8.70
C ASP A 191 26.06 -4.36 -9.01
N ALA A 192 27.10 -3.56 -9.04
CA ALA A 192 27.02 -2.14 -9.31
C ALA A 192 26.60 -1.84 -10.78
N ALA A 193 26.76 -2.78 -11.70
CA ALA A 193 26.28 -2.62 -13.08
C ALA A 193 24.77 -2.47 -13.13
N HIS A 194 24.05 -3.23 -12.29
CA HIS A 194 22.59 -3.13 -12.19
C HIS A 194 22.15 -1.75 -11.71
N VAL A 195 22.85 -1.18 -10.71
CA VAL A 195 22.61 0.18 -10.21
C VAL A 195 22.87 1.21 -11.30
N SER A 196 24.03 1.12 -11.99
CA SER A 196 24.39 2.03 -13.07
C SER A 196 23.38 2.05 -14.21
N ALA A 197 22.89 0.87 -14.61
CA ALA A 197 21.91 0.74 -15.67
C ALA A 197 20.58 1.44 -15.30
N ARG A 198 20.16 1.33 -14.04
CA ARG A 198 18.95 1.99 -13.58
C ARG A 198 19.10 3.51 -13.46
N VAL A 199 20.19 3.99 -12.86
CA VAL A 199 20.48 5.43 -12.75
C VAL A 199 20.51 6.09 -14.13
N ALA A 200 21.12 5.44 -15.11
CA ALA A 200 21.15 5.91 -16.49
C ALA A 200 19.75 5.94 -17.13
N LYS A 201 18.94 4.90 -16.90
CA LYS A 201 17.59 4.79 -17.48
C LYS A 201 16.63 5.84 -16.91
N GLU A 202 16.71 6.13 -15.62
CA GLU A 202 15.76 7.02 -14.93
C GLU A 202 16.23 8.46 -14.89
N ALA A 203 17.41 8.77 -15.45
CA ALA A 203 18.04 10.09 -15.43
C ALA A 203 17.98 10.73 -14.03
N ILE A 204 18.28 9.95 -12.99
CA ILE A 204 18.32 10.41 -11.61
C ILE A 204 19.47 11.43 -11.51
N SER A 205 19.11 12.70 -11.66
CA SER A 205 20.06 13.81 -11.66
C SER A 205 20.60 14.02 -10.23
N GLY A 206 21.90 14.23 -10.13
CA GLY A 206 22.57 14.59 -8.88
C GLY A 206 23.27 13.45 -8.14
N HIS A 207 23.02 12.18 -8.48
CA HIS A 207 23.67 11.02 -7.90
C HIS A 207 24.74 10.46 -8.83
N THR A 208 25.74 11.25 -9.13
CA THR A 208 26.97 10.73 -9.73
C THR A 208 27.85 10.14 -8.66
N ALA A 209 27.57 8.92 -8.22
CA ALA A 209 28.57 8.17 -7.49
C ALA A 209 29.55 7.59 -8.54
N PRO A 210 30.76 8.16 -8.68
CA PRO A 210 31.69 7.80 -9.74
C PRO A 210 32.13 6.34 -9.70
N TRP A 211 31.93 5.67 -8.57
CA TRP A 211 32.37 4.28 -8.40
C TRP A 211 31.46 3.27 -9.12
N PHE A 212 30.15 3.50 -9.30
CA PHE A 212 29.28 2.60 -10.06
C PHE A 212 29.78 2.38 -11.48
N VAL A 213 30.34 3.43 -12.05
CA VAL A 213 30.84 3.41 -13.42
C VAL A 213 32.22 2.75 -13.49
N ARG A 214 33.03 2.87 -12.42
CA ARG A 214 34.42 2.40 -12.37
C ARG A 214 34.54 0.93 -11.98
N ASP A 215 33.69 0.47 -11.05
CA ASP A 215 33.72 -0.89 -10.53
C ASP A 215 32.32 -1.53 -10.61
N GLN A 216 31.98 -1.92 -11.83
CA GLN A 216 30.66 -2.49 -12.13
C GLN A 216 30.43 -3.87 -11.51
N ASN A 217 31.50 -4.58 -11.16
CA ASN A 217 31.40 -5.92 -10.55
C ASN A 217 31.35 -5.86 -9.02
N ARG A 218 31.43 -4.66 -8.43
CA ARG A 218 31.34 -4.51 -6.96
C ARG A 218 29.99 -5.02 -6.46
N PRO A 219 29.97 -5.95 -5.49
CA PRO A 219 28.72 -6.45 -4.95
C PRO A 219 27.99 -5.34 -4.17
N VAL A 220 26.69 -5.28 -4.38
CA VAL A 220 25.78 -4.35 -3.72
C VAL A 220 24.51 -5.08 -3.30
N ILE A 221 23.80 -4.51 -2.34
CA ILE A 221 22.48 -4.97 -1.92
C ILE A 221 21.48 -3.87 -2.23
N ILE A 222 20.45 -4.25 -2.96
CA ILE A 222 19.30 -3.39 -3.23
C ILE A 222 18.18 -3.77 -2.29
N ILE A 223 17.60 -2.76 -1.63
CA ILE A 223 16.38 -2.90 -0.83
C ILE A 223 15.28 -2.14 -1.56
N ASP A 224 14.27 -2.88 -1.99
CA ASP A 224 13.05 -2.30 -2.57
C ASP A 224 11.79 -2.97 -1.99
N LYS A 225 10.61 -2.61 -2.48
CA LYS A 225 9.35 -3.17 -1.97
C LYS A 225 9.23 -3.06 -0.44
N LEU A 226 9.52 -1.89 0.11
CA LEU A 226 9.43 -1.65 1.55
C LEU A 226 8.05 -2.06 2.08
N PRO A 227 7.96 -2.50 3.35
CA PRO A 227 6.67 -2.70 4.00
C PRO A 227 5.82 -1.44 3.95
N PRO A 228 4.48 -1.55 3.90
CA PRO A 228 3.60 -0.41 4.12
C PRO A 228 3.76 0.12 5.55
N TYR A 229 3.33 1.35 5.81
CA TYR A 229 3.36 2.00 7.12
C TYR A 229 4.75 2.37 7.63
N VAL A 230 5.77 2.29 6.80
CA VAL A 230 7.14 2.73 7.12
C VAL A 230 7.52 3.81 6.13
N SER A 231 8.13 4.88 6.64
CA SER A 231 8.71 5.91 5.79
C SER A 231 10.10 5.49 5.28
N THR A 232 10.51 6.05 4.14
CA THR A 232 11.88 5.90 3.64
C THR A 232 12.89 6.44 4.63
N ASP A 233 12.59 7.60 5.25
CA ASP A 233 13.46 8.25 6.23
C ASP A 233 13.67 7.38 7.46
N ASP A 234 12.60 6.79 8.03
CA ASP A 234 12.71 5.89 9.18
C ASP A 234 13.56 4.66 8.86
N THR A 235 13.39 4.11 7.65
CA THR A 235 14.15 2.95 7.20
C THR A 235 15.63 3.32 7.03
N MET A 236 15.92 4.43 6.34
CA MET A 236 17.29 4.92 6.18
C MET A 236 17.96 5.24 7.51
N PHE A 237 17.23 5.91 8.41
CA PHE A 237 17.71 6.20 9.76
C PHE A 237 18.03 4.92 10.54
N SER A 238 17.16 3.91 10.45
CA SER A 238 17.35 2.64 11.14
C SER A 238 18.57 1.88 10.61
N ILE A 239 18.78 1.89 9.29
CA ILE A 239 19.95 1.26 8.67
C ILE A 239 21.22 2.03 9.02
N SER A 240 21.22 3.36 8.87
CA SER A 240 22.37 4.22 9.13
C SER A 240 22.82 4.17 10.60
N ASN A 241 21.85 4.17 11.51
CA ASN A 241 22.12 4.07 12.95
C ASN A 241 22.82 2.76 13.33
N ARG A 242 22.48 1.66 12.64
CA ARG A 242 23.12 0.36 12.88
C ARG A 242 24.41 0.18 12.07
N SER A 243 24.67 1.00 11.07
CA SER A 243 25.92 0.97 10.30
C SER A 243 27.11 1.59 11.09
N ASP A 244 26.84 2.54 11.98
CA ASP A 244 27.83 3.04 12.94
C ASP A 244 27.85 2.12 14.18
N GLU A 245 28.67 1.07 14.11
CA GLU A 245 28.74 0.05 15.14
C GLU A 245 29.07 0.62 16.53
N ARG A 246 30.00 1.59 16.63
CA ARG A 246 30.39 2.18 17.89
C ARG A 246 29.27 3.03 18.50
N ALA A 247 28.69 3.89 17.71
CA ALA A 247 27.60 4.73 18.16
C ALA A 247 26.34 3.90 18.49
N TRP A 248 26.11 2.80 17.77
CA TRP A 248 25.01 1.89 18.06
C TRP A 248 25.22 1.13 19.38
N GLN A 249 26.40 0.51 19.59
CA GLN A 249 26.75 -0.21 20.83
C GLN A 249 26.70 0.67 22.06
N SER A 250 27.13 1.93 21.94
CA SER A 250 27.09 2.87 23.07
C SER A 250 25.66 3.26 23.47
N ARG A 251 24.74 3.25 22.55
CA ARG A 251 23.30 3.56 22.79
C ARG A 251 22.49 2.34 23.22
N HIS A 252 22.98 1.14 22.89
CA HIS A 252 22.29 -0.14 23.16
C HIS A 252 23.22 -1.15 23.82
N PRO A 253 23.74 -0.84 25.02
CA PRO A 253 24.71 -1.72 25.72
C PRO A 253 24.10 -3.11 26.00
N GLU A 254 22.80 -3.20 26.19
CA GLU A 254 22.08 -4.46 26.38
C GLU A 254 22.03 -5.35 25.12
N LEU A 255 22.25 -4.76 23.96
CA LEU A 255 22.28 -5.44 22.66
C LEU A 255 23.69 -5.51 22.07
N ALA A 256 24.71 -5.18 22.84
CA ALA A 256 26.10 -5.11 22.39
C ALA A 256 26.63 -6.41 21.76
N ALA A 257 26.03 -7.57 22.07
CA ALA A 257 26.34 -8.84 21.43
C ALA A 257 25.81 -8.94 19.99
N GLN A 258 24.87 -8.06 19.59
CA GLN A 258 24.38 -7.96 18.22
C GLN A 258 25.27 -6.93 17.50
N SER A 259 26.19 -7.40 16.67
CA SER A 259 27.05 -6.51 15.87
C SER A 259 26.21 -5.56 15.01
N GLY A 260 26.71 -4.35 14.81
CA GLY A 260 26.16 -3.38 13.86
C GLY A 260 26.11 -3.92 12.43
N LEU A 261 25.53 -3.17 11.51
CA LEU A 261 25.50 -3.53 10.10
C LEU A 261 26.87 -3.23 9.47
N PRO A 262 27.53 -4.21 8.85
CA PRO A 262 28.82 -4.00 8.19
C PRO A 262 28.62 -3.36 6.80
N ILE A 263 28.17 -2.11 6.79
CA ILE A 263 27.92 -1.30 5.59
C ILE A 263 29.07 -0.33 5.39
N GLY A 264 29.64 -0.29 4.18
CA GLY A 264 30.62 0.71 3.79
C GLY A 264 29.98 1.98 3.26
N GLU A 265 28.87 1.86 2.55
CA GLU A 265 28.13 2.99 1.97
C GLU A 265 26.65 2.66 1.84
N ILE A 266 25.78 3.66 2.01
CA ILE A 266 24.36 3.55 1.77
C ILE A 266 23.90 4.74 0.93
N MET A 267 23.02 4.48 -0.04
CA MET A 267 22.45 5.50 -0.92
C MET A 267 20.94 5.32 -1.04
N ASP A 268 20.23 6.43 -0.97
CA ASP A 268 18.82 6.49 -1.33
C ASP A 268 18.69 6.92 -2.79
N LEU A 269 18.21 6.02 -3.61
CA LEU A 269 17.88 6.23 -5.03
C LEU A 269 16.38 6.10 -5.27
N THR A 270 15.57 6.31 -4.24
CA THR A 270 14.11 6.26 -4.30
C THR A 270 13.59 7.25 -5.34
N GLY A 271 12.84 6.73 -6.29
CA GLY A 271 12.19 7.51 -7.35
C GLY A 271 10.74 7.85 -7.02
N ARG A 272 10.03 8.42 -7.98
CA ARG A 272 8.59 8.75 -7.83
C ARG A 272 7.70 7.51 -7.74
N GLU A 273 8.12 6.41 -8.36
CA GLU A 273 7.27 5.22 -8.52
C GLU A 273 7.64 4.08 -7.56
N ASP A 274 8.86 4.04 -7.02
CA ASP A 274 9.31 2.97 -6.15
C ASP A 274 10.39 3.39 -5.16
N TYR A 275 10.55 2.57 -4.11
CA TYR A 275 11.62 2.69 -3.12
C TYR A 275 12.86 1.99 -3.64
N TRP A 276 14.04 2.58 -3.41
CA TRP A 276 15.29 1.97 -3.84
C TRP A 276 16.49 2.42 -3.01
N PHE A 277 16.88 1.60 -2.05
CA PHE A 277 18.11 1.80 -1.29
C PHE A 277 19.19 0.87 -1.79
N VAL A 278 20.40 1.40 -1.89
CA VAL A 278 21.61 0.64 -2.25
C VAL A 278 22.55 0.62 -1.09
N CYS A 279 22.87 -0.56 -0.56
CA CYS A 279 23.83 -0.78 0.50
C CYS A 279 25.06 -1.48 -0.08
N VAL A 280 26.24 -0.89 0.17
CA VAL A 280 27.53 -1.48 -0.22
C VAL A 280 28.11 -2.17 1.00
N PRO A 281 28.43 -3.47 0.94
CA PRO A 281 29.10 -4.16 2.04
C PRO A 281 30.44 -3.50 2.40
N ALA A 282 30.76 -3.47 3.69
CA ALA A 282 32.08 -3.07 4.14
C ALA A 282 33.16 -4.05 3.63
N SER A 283 34.39 -3.59 3.53
CA SER A 283 35.53 -4.42 3.06
C SER A 283 35.63 -5.71 3.88
N GLY A 284 35.75 -6.84 3.19
CA GLY A 284 35.83 -8.17 3.82
C GLY A 284 34.49 -8.76 4.29
N THR A 285 33.37 -8.09 4.06
CA THR A 285 32.04 -8.61 4.40
C THR A 285 31.40 -9.32 3.21
N SER A 286 30.86 -10.53 3.40
CA SER A 286 30.04 -11.19 2.40
C SER A 286 28.71 -10.44 2.25
N PRO A 287 28.27 -10.21 1.00
CA PRO A 287 26.96 -9.61 0.73
C PRO A 287 25.80 -10.37 1.36
N GLU A 288 25.88 -11.71 1.41
CA GLU A 288 24.85 -12.57 1.97
C GLU A 288 24.71 -12.35 3.49
N VAL A 289 25.83 -12.21 4.20
CA VAL A 289 25.84 -11.91 5.65
C VAL A 289 25.21 -10.54 5.91
N LEU A 290 25.55 -9.54 5.11
CA LEU A 290 24.92 -8.21 5.23
C LEU A 290 23.41 -8.28 4.91
N ARG A 291 23.04 -9.02 3.86
CA ARG A 291 21.62 -9.21 3.49
C ARG A 291 20.81 -9.77 4.66
N GLU A 292 21.28 -10.84 5.30
CA GLU A 292 20.56 -11.44 6.42
C GLU A 292 20.43 -10.49 7.61
N ARG A 293 21.47 -9.72 7.91
CA ARG A 293 21.40 -8.71 8.97
C ARG A 293 20.43 -7.58 8.63
N LEU A 294 20.37 -7.13 7.38
CA LEU A 294 19.42 -6.11 6.93
C LEU A 294 17.96 -6.56 7.15
N LEU A 295 17.66 -7.83 6.97
CA LEU A 295 16.32 -8.37 7.20
C LEU A 295 15.84 -8.25 8.65
N SER A 296 16.75 -8.02 9.61
CA SER A 296 16.42 -7.78 11.03
C SER A 296 16.21 -6.30 11.37
N VAL A 297 16.37 -5.40 10.41
CA VAL A 297 16.25 -3.94 10.62
C VAL A 297 14.80 -3.50 10.56
N TYR A 298 14.37 -2.65 11.50
CA TYR A 298 13.07 -2.00 11.43
C TYR A 298 12.97 -1.16 10.13
N GLY A 299 11.83 -1.27 9.45
CA GLY A 299 11.62 -0.66 8.13
C GLY A 299 11.97 -1.60 6.98
N VAL A 300 12.93 -2.50 7.12
CA VAL A 300 13.16 -3.61 6.19
C VAL A 300 12.22 -4.78 6.51
N THR A 301 12.04 -5.07 7.80
CA THR A 301 10.99 -6.00 8.27
C THR A 301 10.21 -5.33 9.40
N ILE A 302 8.90 -5.41 9.33
CA ILE A 302 7.99 -4.98 10.40
C ILE A 302 6.98 -6.09 10.71
N TYR A 303 6.42 -6.05 11.90
CA TYR A 303 5.36 -6.96 12.33
C TYR A 303 4.08 -6.17 12.58
N VAL A 304 2.97 -6.67 12.04
CA VAL A 304 1.66 -6.02 12.14
C VAL A 304 0.61 -7.00 12.64
N SER A 305 -0.16 -6.59 13.62
CA SER A 305 -1.29 -7.38 14.10
C SER A 305 -2.50 -7.14 13.20
N VAL A 306 -3.03 -8.18 12.58
CA VAL A 306 -4.14 -8.11 11.64
C VAL A 306 -5.24 -9.10 11.99
N GLY A 307 -6.44 -8.87 11.46
CA GLY A 307 -7.57 -9.79 11.60
C GLY A 307 -8.68 -9.47 10.61
N LEU A 308 -9.54 -10.45 10.37
CA LEU A 308 -10.79 -10.24 9.64
C LEU A 308 -11.95 -10.26 10.65
N PRO A 309 -13.01 -9.48 10.42
CA PRO A 309 -14.16 -9.42 11.34
C PRO A 309 -14.92 -10.75 11.43
N ARG A 310 -14.77 -11.60 10.42
CA ARG A 310 -15.33 -12.96 10.33
C ARG A 310 -14.42 -13.83 9.48
N PRO A 311 -14.56 -15.18 9.50
CA PRO A 311 -13.84 -16.05 8.56
C PRO A 311 -14.06 -15.61 7.12
N LEU A 312 -12.97 -15.55 6.33
CA LEU A 312 -12.97 -15.09 4.95
C LEU A 312 -14.04 -15.78 4.09
N ALA A 313 -14.12 -17.09 4.18
CA ALA A 313 -15.11 -17.88 3.46
C ALA A 313 -16.56 -17.51 3.87
N THR A 314 -16.78 -17.20 5.13
CA THR A 314 -18.10 -16.76 5.62
C THR A 314 -18.47 -15.40 5.05
N MET A 315 -17.50 -14.48 5.00
CA MET A 315 -17.72 -13.15 4.41
C MET A 315 -18.15 -13.29 2.94
N ILE A 316 -17.36 -14.02 2.15
CA ILE A 316 -17.65 -14.21 0.71
C ILE A 316 -18.96 -14.94 0.46
N ARG A 317 -19.26 -16.03 1.21
CA ARG A 317 -20.53 -16.75 1.07
C ARG A 317 -21.72 -15.90 1.49
N THR A 318 -21.60 -15.10 2.55
CA THR A 318 -22.67 -14.19 2.96
C THR A 318 -22.96 -13.20 1.84
N TRP A 319 -21.93 -12.63 1.24
CA TRP A 319 -22.05 -11.72 0.11
C TRP A 319 -22.84 -12.33 -1.04
N VAL A 320 -22.48 -13.56 -1.45
CA VAL A 320 -23.17 -14.27 -2.54
C VAL A 320 -24.62 -14.63 -2.20
N ARG A 321 -24.91 -15.01 -0.93
CA ARG A 321 -26.27 -15.44 -0.53
C ARG A 321 -27.26 -14.29 -0.33
N THR A 322 -26.76 -13.09 -0.02
CA THR A 322 -27.64 -11.95 0.30
C THR A 322 -28.06 -11.13 -0.91
N HIS A 323 -27.55 -11.47 -2.10
CA HIS A 323 -27.82 -10.71 -3.32
C HIS A 323 -28.16 -11.64 -4.49
N GLN A 324 -28.91 -11.10 -5.46
CA GLN A 324 -29.16 -11.82 -6.70
C GLN A 324 -27.87 -11.94 -7.52
N HIS A 325 -27.66 -13.08 -8.15
CA HIS A 325 -26.41 -13.36 -8.86
C HIS A 325 -26.18 -12.42 -10.05
N GLU A 326 -27.22 -12.03 -10.75
CA GLU A 326 -27.13 -11.11 -11.90
C GLU A 326 -26.69 -9.72 -11.45
N ASP A 327 -27.29 -9.18 -10.40
CA ASP A 327 -26.94 -7.88 -9.82
C ASP A 327 -25.50 -7.88 -9.30
N LEU A 328 -25.11 -8.96 -8.61
CA LEU A 328 -23.77 -9.09 -8.09
C LEU A 328 -22.72 -9.20 -9.21
N GLN A 329 -23.03 -9.93 -10.29
CA GLN A 329 -22.15 -9.99 -11.46
C GLN A 329 -22.00 -8.63 -12.14
N ALA A 330 -23.09 -7.88 -12.29
CA ALA A 330 -23.05 -6.53 -12.85
C ALA A 330 -22.18 -5.58 -12.01
N SER A 331 -22.33 -5.60 -10.68
CA SER A 331 -21.53 -4.78 -9.78
C SER A 331 -20.05 -5.14 -9.79
N LEU A 332 -19.72 -6.45 -9.84
CA LEU A 332 -18.33 -6.89 -9.96
C LEU A 332 -17.72 -6.51 -11.31
N ALA A 333 -18.49 -6.56 -12.40
CA ALA A 333 -18.01 -6.12 -13.71
C ALA A 333 -17.77 -4.60 -13.75
N ALA A 334 -18.66 -3.81 -13.13
CA ALA A 334 -18.46 -2.36 -12.98
C ALA A 334 -17.19 -2.05 -12.17
N LEU A 335 -16.95 -2.78 -11.08
CA LEU A 335 -15.72 -2.63 -10.29
C LEU A 335 -14.48 -3.01 -11.11
N GLU A 336 -14.49 -4.13 -11.83
CA GLU A 336 -13.36 -4.53 -12.68
C GLU A 336 -13.05 -3.48 -13.75
N GLN A 337 -14.07 -2.94 -14.39
CA GLN A 337 -13.90 -1.86 -15.36
C GLN A 337 -13.31 -0.61 -14.71
N ALA A 338 -13.76 -0.28 -13.51
CA ALA A 338 -13.29 0.89 -12.77
C ALA A 338 -11.84 0.78 -12.29
N ILE A 339 -11.35 -0.44 -12.00
CA ILE A 339 -9.97 -0.70 -11.58
C ILE A 339 -9.04 -1.09 -12.73
N ALA A 340 -9.58 -1.38 -13.91
CA ALA A 340 -8.76 -1.63 -15.08
C ALA A 340 -7.86 -0.39 -15.31
N PRO A 341 -6.56 -0.58 -15.62
CA PRO A 341 -5.72 0.56 -15.91
C PRO A 341 -6.36 1.33 -17.06
N ALA A 342 -6.82 2.55 -16.78
CA ALA A 342 -7.22 3.49 -17.81
C ALA A 342 -6.06 3.49 -18.79
N GLY A 343 -6.30 3.06 -20.04
CA GLY A 343 -5.27 2.91 -21.03
C GLY A 343 -4.38 4.13 -20.94
N ARG A 344 -3.10 3.93 -20.61
CA ARG A 344 -2.13 5.02 -20.48
C ARG A 344 -2.10 5.74 -21.81
N THR A 345 -2.99 6.68 -22.02
CA THR A 345 -2.77 7.74 -22.98
C THR A 345 -1.58 8.50 -22.43
N ALA A 346 -0.42 8.09 -22.93
CA ALA A 346 0.81 8.86 -22.78
C ALA A 346 0.49 10.30 -23.17
N ARG A 347 0.31 11.16 -22.19
CA ARG A 347 0.54 12.58 -22.42
C ARG A 347 2.04 12.78 -22.24
N ARG A 348 2.66 12.92 -23.42
CA ARG A 348 4.02 13.44 -23.60
C ARG A 348 4.17 14.81 -22.91
#